data_cc83f978cefeb4e831d740e8d52f6baa
#
_entry.id   cc83f978cefeb4e831d740e8d52f6baa
#
_cell.length_a   1.000
_cell.length_b   1.000
_cell.length_c   1.000
_cell.angle_alpha   90.00
_cell.angle_beta   90.00
_cell.angle_gamma   90.00
#
_symmetry.space_group_name_H-M   'P 1'
#
loop_
_entity.id
_entity.type
_entity.pdbx_description
1 polymer ?
#
loop_
_entity_poly.entity_id
_entity_poly.type
_entity_poly.pdbx_seq_one_letter_code
_entity_poly.pdbx_strand_id
1 'polypeptide(L)'
;MNIRLIIVLFILLLTIPAQGQRKRGKKVQRVQKISPEEQMRLEKLERMKSAMQKVMFIDSIVVDKKNFLQYYHLSPETGSISDGDDFFHIKENDDCFVYLNEIGNKCYYSQQETDSTSNLYYREAIDMKWSQPTLLAGINDEQHFRKVNYPYMMGDGTTFYFAAEGDPDGLGGYDIYMTTYDEEENRFLHPVNIGLPFNSEANDYLYVIDEYANLGWFATDRNQEEDKVCIYVFVPSEQRVTYSAEDYTPEELNNFAQISSISDTWDDEEVYSLAIHRLEEVRKQQKPIDEIDDIDFVINDDITYHQVSEFKQPENLLRFQQLTTLKNRQTMLKQMLDKTREIYAVANAAAREQMADDILTGEQEILMLHHETHKLEKAIRNAENSFLTKKQ
;
A
#
# COMPACT_ATOMS: atom_id res chain seq x y z
N MET A 1 22.39 31.92 27.53
CA MET A 1 23.51 32.39 26.69
C MET A 1 23.08 32.14 25.26
N ASN A 2 22.64 33.21 24.58
CA ASN A 2 21.93 33.14 23.29
C ASN A 2 22.94 32.91 22.16
N ILE A 3 22.80 31.83 21.42
CA ILE A 3 23.51 31.63 20.15
C ILE A 3 22.51 31.93 19.04
N ARG A 4 22.64 33.12 18.44
CA ARG A 4 21.96 33.49 17.19
C ARG A 4 22.75 32.89 16.03
N LEU A 5 22.10 31.98 15.28
CA LEU A 5 22.65 31.45 14.05
C LEU A 5 22.59 32.53 12.97
N ILE A 6 23.72 32.96 12.48
CA ILE A 6 23.87 33.92 11.39
C ILE A 6 23.97 33.11 10.08
N ILE A 7 22.98 33.23 9.24
CA ILE A 7 23.03 32.72 7.85
C ILE A 7 23.90 33.66 7.04
N VAL A 8 25.06 33.18 6.59
CA VAL A 8 25.99 33.92 5.73
C VAL A 8 25.63 33.61 4.26
N LEU A 9 25.10 34.60 3.60
CA LEU A 9 24.87 34.58 2.15
C LEU A 9 26.21 34.85 1.43
N PHE A 10 26.74 33.85 0.72
CA PHE A 10 27.95 34.00 -0.09
C PHE A 10 27.61 34.75 -1.39
N ILE A 11 27.98 36.02 -1.51
CA ILE A 11 27.99 36.77 -2.76
C ILE A 11 29.39 36.67 -3.34
N LEU A 12 29.55 35.97 -4.45
CA LEU A 12 30.80 35.93 -5.22
C LEU A 12 30.90 37.20 -6.06
N LEU A 13 31.76 38.13 -5.64
CA LEU A 13 32.16 39.32 -6.39
C LEU A 13 33.40 38.98 -7.25
N LEU A 14 33.17 38.79 -8.55
CA LEU A 14 34.24 38.83 -9.58
C LEU A 14 34.52 40.26 -9.98
N THR A 15 35.66 40.81 -9.62
CA THR A 15 36.18 42.10 -10.09
C THR A 15 36.91 41.89 -11.42
N ILE A 16 36.42 42.55 -12.51
CA ILE A 16 37.14 42.73 -13.76
C ILE A 16 37.41 44.25 -13.92
N PRO A 17 38.60 44.67 -14.34
CA PRO A 17 38.93 46.08 -14.42
C PRO A 17 38.27 46.76 -15.61
N ALA A 18 37.90 48.01 -15.38
CA ALA A 18 37.20 48.86 -16.31
C ALA A 18 38.12 49.42 -17.41
N GLN A 19 37.71 49.30 -18.65
CA GLN A 19 37.96 50.29 -19.68
C GLN A 19 36.81 50.37 -20.67
N GLY A 20 36.26 51.58 -20.92
CA GLY A 20 35.44 51.89 -22.08
C GLY A 20 33.97 52.20 -21.81
N GLN A 21 33.68 53.49 -21.67
CA GLN A 21 32.34 54.07 -21.59
C GLN A 21 31.45 53.73 -22.79
N ARG A 22 30.30 53.06 -22.52
CA ARG A 22 29.05 53.27 -23.29
C ARG A 22 27.87 53.02 -22.34
N LYS A 23 27.05 54.03 -22.12
CA LYS A 23 25.79 53.99 -21.38
C LYS A 23 24.87 52.93 -21.98
N ARG A 24 24.75 51.76 -21.30
CA ARG A 24 23.66 50.83 -21.49
C ARG A 24 22.95 50.69 -20.16
N GLY A 25 21.63 50.95 -20.18
CA GLY A 25 20.79 50.85 -18.98
C GLY A 25 20.95 49.49 -18.27
N LYS A 26 21.29 49.54 -17.00
CA LYS A 26 21.25 48.36 -16.11
C LYS A 26 19.81 47.86 -16.05
N LYS A 27 19.52 46.73 -16.68
CA LYS A 27 18.36 45.91 -16.29
C LYS A 27 18.61 45.48 -14.86
N VAL A 28 17.98 46.14 -13.91
CA VAL A 28 17.86 45.65 -12.54
C VAL A 28 17.05 44.36 -12.65
N GLN A 29 17.68 43.21 -12.47
CA GLN A 29 16.94 41.96 -12.21
C GLN A 29 16.11 42.23 -10.96
N ARG A 30 14.80 42.35 -11.13
CA ARG A 30 13.86 42.30 -10.01
C ARG A 30 14.02 40.92 -9.38
N VAL A 31 14.65 40.87 -8.20
CA VAL A 31 14.53 39.72 -7.30
C VAL A 31 13.01 39.60 -7.05
N GLN A 32 12.39 38.60 -7.61
CA GLN A 32 11.00 38.28 -7.29
C GLN A 32 10.97 38.01 -5.78
N LYS A 33 10.24 38.84 -5.04
CA LYS A 33 9.94 38.52 -3.64
C LYS A 33 9.08 37.27 -3.61
N ILE A 34 9.62 36.20 -3.05
CA ILE A 34 8.88 34.98 -2.77
C ILE A 34 7.70 35.36 -1.88
N SER A 35 6.50 34.86 -2.18
CA SER A 35 5.32 35.11 -1.35
C SER A 35 5.49 34.47 0.03
N PRO A 36 4.80 34.97 1.08
CA PRO A 36 4.84 34.34 2.39
C PRO A 36 4.39 32.88 2.37
N GLU A 37 3.43 32.54 1.51
CA GLU A 37 2.94 31.17 1.31
C GLU A 37 4.01 30.27 0.69
N GLU A 38 4.69 30.75 -0.34
CA GLU A 38 5.80 30.03 -0.96
C GLU A 38 7.00 29.87 -0.01
N GLN A 39 7.24 30.86 0.85
CA GLN A 39 8.30 30.76 1.86
C GLN A 39 7.95 29.68 2.90
N MET A 40 6.71 29.65 3.40
CA MET A 40 6.25 28.62 4.32
C MET A 40 6.33 27.23 3.70
N ARG A 41 5.97 27.10 2.42
CA ARG A 41 6.06 25.85 1.68
C ARG A 41 7.52 25.36 1.57
N LEU A 42 8.45 26.24 1.24
CA LEU A 42 9.88 25.90 1.17
C LEU A 42 10.45 25.50 2.55
N GLU A 43 10.10 26.22 3.61
CA GLU A 43 10.51 25.90 4.97
C GLU A 43 9.96 24.51 5.42
N LYS A 44 8.73 24.20 5.05
CA LYS A 44 8.11 22.90 5.29
C LYS A 44 8.84 21.78 4.54
N LEU A 45 9.11 21.96 3.27
CA LEU A 45 9.82 20.99 2.45
C LEU A 45 11.22 20.71 2.99
N GLU A 46 11.98 21.75 3.40
CA GLU A 46 13.29 21.57 4.02
C GLU A 46 13.22 20.82 5.36
N ARG A 47 12.20 21.08 6.16
CA ARG A 47 11.97 20.33 7.39
C ARG A 47 11.67 18.86 7.10
N MET A 48 10.86 18.56 6.08
CA MET A 48 10.53 17.19 5.69
C MET A 48 11.75 16.46 5.11
N LYS A 49 12.60 17.16 4.34
CA LYS A 49 13.87 16.59 3.84
C LYS A 49 14.80 16.16 4.97
N SER A 50 14.86 16.93 6.06
CA SER A 50 15.70 16.57 7.23
C SER A 50 15.21 15.31 7.97
N ALA A 51 13.94 14.92 7.78
CA ALA A 51 13.31 13.73 8.36
C ALA A 51 13.00 12.65 7.30
N MET A 52 13.55 12.79 6.09
CA MET A 52 13.30 11.91 4.97
C MET A 52 13.76 10.48 5.26
N GLN A 53 12.85 9.53 5.05
CA GLN A 53 13.14 8.12 5.21
C GLN A 53 14.10 7.62 4.12
N LYS A 54 15.12 6.84 4.53
CA LYS A 54 15.99 6.12 3.60
C LYS A 54 15.26 4.86 3.14
N VAL A 55 15.03 4.75 1.83
CA VAL A 55 14.25 3.67 1.21
C VAL A 55 14.99 3.18 -0.01
N MET A 56 15.11 1.86 -0.17
CA MET A 56 15.61 1.24 -1.40
C MET A 56 14.43 0.96 -2.32
N PHE A 57 14.34 1.70 -3.44
CA PHE A 57 13.39 1.44 -4.50
C PHE A 57 14.00 0.46 -5.50
N ILE A 58 13.33 -0.66 -5.75
CA ILE A 58 13.86 -1.75 -6.58
C ILE A 58 13.29 -1.79 -7.99
N ASP A 59 12.07 -1.29 -8.16
CA ASP A 59 11.38 -1.27 -9.47
C ASP A 59 10.41 -0.09 -9.55
N SER A 60 10.05 0.29 -10.77
CA SER A 60 9.00 1.27 -11.03
C SER A 60 8.35 1.02 -12.38
N ILE A 61 7.04 1.23 -12.46
CA ILE A 61 6.28 1.07 -13.69
C ILE A 61 5.30 2.22 -13.86
N VAL A 62 5.25 2.79 -15.06
CA VAL A 62 4.27 3.83 -15.43
C VAL A 62 3.12 3.15 -16.17
N VAL A 63 1.91 3.35 -15.66
CA VAL A 63 0.70 2.68 -16.15
C VAL A 63 -0.46 3.66 -16.28
N ASP A 64 -1.55 3.23 -16.95
CA ASP A 64 -2.79 3.99 -16.98
C ASP A 64 -3.44 4.04 -15.60
N LYS A 65 -3.84 5.22 -15.15
CA LYS A 65 -4.47 5.45 -13.84
C LYS A 65 -5.71 4.58 -13.61
N LYS A 66 -6.46 4.26 -14.66
CA LYS A 66 -7.66 3.42 -14.59
C LYS A 66 -7.38 1.96 -14.24
N ASN A 67 -6.17 1.47 -14.56
CA ASN A 67 -5.85 0.04 -14.46
C ASN A 67 -4.69 -0.24 -13.48
N PHE A 68 -4.26 0.76 -12.72
CA PHE A 68 -3.03 0.66 -11.93
C PHE A 68 -3.09 -0.41 -10.84
N LEU A 69 -4.27 -0.73 -10.31
CA LEU A 69 -4.46 -1.76 -9.30
C LEU A 69 -3.98 -3.14 -9.74
N GLN A 70 -4.08 -3.45 -11.03
CA GLN A 70 -3.64 -4.73 -11.62
C GLN A 70 -2.13 -4.96 -11.51
N TYR A 71 -1.36 -3.92 -11.23
CA TYR A 71 0.10 -3.97 -11.13
C TYR A 71 0.60 -4.08 -9.68
N TYR A 72 -0.33 -4.10 -8.70
CA TYR A 72 -0.01 -4.43 -7.33
C TYR A 72 -0.02 -5.95 -7.17
N HIS A 73 1.15 -6.53 -7.14
CA HIS A 73 1.31 -7.98 -6.97
C HIS A 73 1.53 -8.26 -5.48
N LEU A 74 0.45 -8.62 -4.77
CA LEU A 74 0.48 -8.88 -3.33
C LEU A 74 0.38 -10.37 -3.04
N SER A 75 1.07 -10.84 -2.02
CA SER A 75 0.85 -12.19 -1.49
C SER A 75 -0.58 -12.34 -0.98
N PRO A 76 -1.21 -13.51 -1.11
CA PRO A 76 -2.57 -13.74 -0.61
C PRO A 76 -2.72 -13.40 0.88
N GLU A 77 -1.66 -13.54 1.65
CA GLU A 77 -1.57 -13.25 3.07
C GLU A 77 -1.63 -11.75 3.40
N THR A 78 -1.35 -10.91 2.43
CA THR A 78 -1.47 -9.45 2.55
C THR A 78 -2.91 -8.96 2.36
N GLY A 79 -3.81 -9.85 1.94
CA GLY A 79 -5.16 -9.51 1.55
C GLY A 79 -5.27 -9.13 0.07
N SER A 80 -6.31 -8.41 -0.30
CA SER A 80 -6.54 -8.01 -1.69
C SER A 80 -7.05 -6.58 -1.78
N ILE A 81 -6.75 -5.96 -2.92
CA ILE A 81 -7.17 -4.62 -3.28
C ILE A 81 -8.03 -4.67 -4.54
N SER A 82 -9.05 -3.86 -4.60
CA SER A 82 -9.96 -3.79 -5.74
C SER A 82 -10.60 -2.42 -5.87
N ASP A 83 -11.18 -2.19 -7.01
CA ASP A 83 -12.09 -1.09 -7.23
C ASP A 83 -13.43 -1.37 -6.53
N GLY A 84 -14.11 -0.33 -6.06
CA GLY A 84 -15.39 -0.47 -5.37
C GLY A 84 -16.50 -0.99 -6.28
N ASP A 85 -16.48 -0.63 -7.55
CA ASP A 85 -17.44 -1.13 -8.54
C ASP A 85 -17.32 -2.65 -8.72
N ASP A 86 -16.08 -3.14 -8.78
CA ASP A 86 -15.79 -4.58 -8.89
C ASP A 86 -16.16 -5.33 -7.60
N PHE A 87 -15.86 -4.75 -6.44
CA PHE A 87 -16.10 -5.39 -5.16
C PHE A 87 -17.58 -5.41 -4.75
N PHE A 88 -18.28 -4.27 -4.86
CA PHE A 88 -19.67 -4.15 -4.44
C PHE A 88 -20.68 -4.41 -5.57
N HIS A 89 -20.21 -4.55 -6.82
CA HIS A 89 -21.05 -4.70 -8.04
C HIS A 89 -22.04 -3.53 -8.24
N ILE A 90 -21.67 -2.33 -7.83
CA ILE A 90 -22.47 -1.10 -7.88
C ILE A 90 -21.76 -0.09 -8.78
N LYS A 91 -22.36 0.31 -9.88
CA LYS A 91 -21.78 1.26 -10.86
C LYS A 91 -21.94 2.75 -10.46
N GLU A 92 -21.80 3.11 -9.21
CA GLU A 92 -22.12 4.47 -8.76
C GLU A 92 -20.96 5.21 -8.08
N ASN A 93 -19.76 4.62 -7.92
CA ASN A 93 -18.65 5.26 -7.20
C ASN A 93 -17.33 5.17 -7.98
N ASP A 94 -17.09 6.12 -8.87
CA ASP A 94 -15.86 6.19 -9.68
C ASP A 94 -14.54 6.30 -8.88
N ASP A 95 -14.58 6.59 -7.57
CA ASP A 95 -13.40 6.80 -6.72
C ASP A 95 -13.40 5.94 -5.43
N CYS A 96 -14.10 4.81 -5.41
CA CYS A 96 -14.12 3.92 -4.27
C CYS A 96 -13.00 2.87 -4.37
N PHE A 97 -12.05 2.90 -3.46
CA PHE A 97 -11.04 1.86 -3.32
C PHE A 97 -11.39 0.95 -2.14
N VAL A 98 -11.19 -0.35 -2.30
CA VAL A 98 -11.48 -1.38 -1.29
C VAL A 98 -10.24 -2.20 -0.99
N TYR A 99 -9.91 -2.33 0.28
CA TYR A 99 -9.00 -3.33 0.81
C TYR A 99 -9.78 -4.41 1.55
N LEU A 100 -9.57 -5.65 1.18
CA LEU A 100 -10.11 -6.84 1.86
C LEU A 100 -8.98 -7.55 2.58
N ASN A 101 -9.15 -7.83 3.86
CA ASN A 101 -8.14 -8.53 4.64
C ASN A 101 -7.90 -9.97 4.14
N GLU A 102 -6.80 -10.59 4.58
CA GLU A 102 -6.33 -11.90 4.17
C GLU A 102 -7.33 -13.03 4.45
N ILE A 103 -8.16 -12.88 5.49
CA ILE A 103 -9.20 -13.85 5.84
C ILE A 103 -10.44 -13.67 4.95
N GLY A 104 -10.59 -12.52 4.28
CA GLY A 104 -11.75 -12.21 3.43
C GLY A 104 -13.03 -11.89 4.22
N ASN A 105 -12.91 -11.53 5.49
CA ASN A 105 -14.04 -11.28 6.38
C ASN A 105 -14.16 -9.82 6.86
N LYS A 106 -13.21 -8.97 6.53
CA LYS A 106 -13.24 -7.54 6.87
C LYS A 106 -12.73 -6.71 5.70
N CYS A 107 -13.54 -5.77 5.24
CA CYS A 107 -13.13 -4.84 4.19
C CYS A 107 -13.14 -3.41 4.71
N TYR A 108 -12.17 -2.62 4.23
CA TYR A 108 -12.06 -1.19 4.44
C TYR A 108 -12.21 -0.50 3.09
N TYR A 109 -12.96 0.58 3.03
CA TYR A 109 -13.23 1.23 1.76
C TYR A 109 -13.56 2.71 1.94
N SER A 110 -13.39 3.47 0.88
CA SER A 110 -13.82 4.86 0.84
C SER A 110 -15.25 4.95 0.32
N GLN A 111 -15.99 5.91 0.85
CA GLN A 111 -17.32 6.26 0.35
C GLN A 111 -17.42 7.77 0.19
N GLN A 112 -17.86 8.18 -0.99
CA GLN A 112 -18.10 9.59 -1.28
C GLN A 112 -19.35 10.06 -0.53
N GLU A 113 -19.22 11.18 0.22
CA GLU A 113 -20.31 11.80 0.94
C GLU A 113 -20.91 12.98 0.15
N THR A 114 -20.04 13.72 -0.53
CA THR A 114 -20.39 14.84 -1.41
C THR A 114 -19.42 14.87 -2.58
N ASP A 115 -19.65 15.74 -3.57
CA ASP A 115 -18.73 15.91 -4.71
C ASP A 115 -17.29 16.24 -4.29
N SER A 116 -17.07 16.72 -3.07
CA SER A 116 -15.77 17.18 -2.57
C SER A 116 -15.29 16.51 -1.30
N THR A 117 -16.06 15.56 -0.74
CA THR A 117 -15.72 14.88 0.51
C THR A 117 -15.95 13.39 0.42
N SER A 118 -15.03 12.61 0.99
CA SER A 118 -15.19 11.17 1.19
C SER A 118 -14.69 10.76 2.58
N ASN A 119 -15.24 9.67 3.09
CA ASN A 119 -14.90 9.09 4.39
C ASN A 119 -14.52 7.61 4.22
N LEU A 120 -13.79 7.08 5.20
CA LEU A 120 -13.46 5.67 5.27
C LEU A 120 -14.45 4.90 6.15
N TYR A 121 -14.83 3.74 5.65
CA TYR A 121 -15.73 2.80 6.30
C TYR A 121 -15.12 1.42 6.36
N TYR A 122 -15.62 0.58 7.25
CA TYR A 122 -15.38 -0.85 7.22
C TYR A 122 -16.69 -1.63 7.29
N ARG A 123 -16.63 -2.88 6.83
CA ARG A 123 -17.67 -3.89 7.04
C ARG A 123 -17.01 -5.19 7.46
N GLU A 124 -17.73 -5.97 8.24
CA GLU A 124 -17.34 -7.31 8.65
C GLU A 124 -18.33 -8.33 8.14
N ALA A 125 -17.84 -9.45 7.65
CA ALA A 125 -18.67 -10.56 7.21
C ALA A 125 -18.86 -11.56 8.35
N ILE A 126 -20.12 -11.74 8.78
CA ILE A 126 -20.54 -12.75 9.73
C ILE A 126 -21.46 -13.71 8.99
N ASP A 127 -21.14 -15.00 9.00
CA ASP A 127 -21.88 -16.03 8.27
C ASP A 127 -22.10 -15.66 6.79
N MET A 128 -21.07 -15.11 6.16
CA MET A 128 -21.01 -14.65 4.74
C MET A 128 -21.99 -13.50 4.40
N LYS A 129 -22.43 -12.75 5.41
CA LYS A 129 -23.21 -11.54 5.21
C LYS A 129 -22.43 -10.35 5.72
N TRP A 130 -22.26 -9.36 4.88
CA TRP A 130 -21.63 -8.11 5.24
C TRP A 130 -22.50 -7.32 6.22
N SER A 131 -21.87 -6.79 7.27
CA SER A 131 -22.50 -5.85 8.21
C SER A 131 -22.90 -4.55 7.51
N GLN A 132 -23.67 -3.71 8.21
CA GLN A 132 -23.85 -2.33 7.76
C GLN A 132 -22.50 -1.59 7.80
N PRO A 133 -22.31 -0.56 6.93
CA PRO A 133 -21.13 0.28 6.96
C PRO A 133 -20.91 0.88 8.35
N THR A 134 -19.68 0.83 8.83
CA THR A 134 -19.25 1.47 10.07
C THR A 134 -18.16 2.48 9.76
N LEU A 135 -18.34 3.72 10.18
CA LEU A 135 -17.38 4.80 9.97
C LEU A 135 -16.12 4.58 10.80
N LEU A 136 -14.93 4.81 10.21
CA LEU A 136 -13.67 4.72 10.94
C LEU A 136 -13.48 5.94 11.85
N ALA A 137 -13.74 5.76 13.14
CA ALA A 137 -13.52 6.78 14.14
C ALA A 137 -12.02 7.08 14.31
N GLY A 138 -11.68 8.33 14.57
CA GLY A 138 -10.30 8.82 14.66
C GLY A 138 -9.80 9.40 13.35
N ILE A 139 -9.93 8.73 12.24
CA ILE A 139 -9.53 9.22 10.91
C ILE A 139 -10.54 10.26 10.40
N ASN A 140 -11.83 9.90 10.37
CA ASN A 140 -12.87 10.78 9.84
C ASN A 140 -13.23 11.93 10.81
N ASP A 141 -12.70 11.92 12.03
CA ASP A 141 -12.86 13.00 13.01
C ASP A 141 -11.94 14.21 12.72
N GLU A 142 -10.92 14.01 11.87
CA GLU A 142 -9.99 15.07 11.48
C GLU A 142 -10.65 16.07 10.53
N GLN A 143 -10.96 17.25 11.04
CA GLN A 143 -11.76 18.27 10.35
C GLN A 143 -11.11 18.84 9.08
N HIS A 144 -9.80 18.65 8.89
CA HIS A 144 -9.07 19.16 7.75
C HIS A 144 -8.99 18.17 6.58
N PHE A 145 -9.21 16.88 6.81
CA PHE A 145 -9.32 15.92 5.70
C PHE A 145 -10.64 16.14 4.95
N ARG A 146 -10.54 16.35 3.65
CA ARG A 146 -11.70 16.53 2.77
C ARG A 146 -12.04 15.26 2.01
N LYS A 147 -11.02 14.63 1.44
CA LYS A 147 -11.15 13.35 0.76
C LYS A 147 -10.22 12.35 1.43
N VAL A 148 -10.74 11.19 1.75
CA VAL A 148 -9.98 10.10 2.37
C VAL A 148 -10.23 8.84 1.55
N ASN A 149 -9.15 8.17 1.08
CA ASN A 149 -9.24 7.00 0.22
C ASN A 149 -8.02 6.08 0.39
N TYR A 150 -7.97 5.01 -0.37
CA TYR A 150 -6.86 4.05 -0.44
C TYR A 150 -6.48 3.44 0.92
N PRO A 151 -7.47 2.90 1.67
CA PRO A 151 -7.21 2.26 2.95
C PRO A 151 -6.41 0.97 2.79
N TYR A 152 -5.48 0.75 3.71
CA TYR A 152 -4.73 -0.50 3.84
C TYR A 152 -4.42 -0.78 5.31
N MET A 153 -4.78 -1.97 5.79
CA MET A 153 -4.46 -2.48 7.13
C MET A 153 -3.32 -3.47 7.02
N MET A 154 -2.27 -3.32 7.81
CA MET A 154 -1.19 -4.29 7.91
C MET A 154 -1.66 -5.59 8.57
N GLY A 155 -0.90 -6.66 8.36
CA GLY A 155 -1.16 -7.98 8.96
C GLY A 155 -1.13 -8.00 10.49
N ASP A 156 -0.53 -6.98 11.14
CA ASP A 156 -0.56 -6.78 12.59
C ASP A 156 -1.95 -6.41 13.14
N GLY A 157 -2.91 -6.06 12.26
CA GLY A 157 -4.27 -5.66 12.61
C GLY A 157 -4.39 -4.30 13.29
N THR A 158 -3.30 -3.56 13.46
CA THR A 158 -3.24 -2.29 14.17
C THR A 158 -2.71 -1.14 13.33
N THR A 159 -1.69 -1.36 12.51
CA THR A 159 -1.09 -0.33 11.65
C THR A 159 -1.91 -0.14 10.38
N PHE A 160 -2.36 1.09 10.17
CA PHE A 160 -3.27 1.44 9.07
C PHE A 160 -2.72 2.58 8.24
N TYR A 161 -2.70 2.39 6.92
CA TYR A 161 -2.32 3.40 5.94
C TYR A 161 -3.53 3.83 5.12
N PHE A 162 -3.54 5.08 4.72
CA PHE A 162 -4.56 5.65 3.83
C PHE A 162 -4.02 6.92 3.17
N ALA A 163 -4.70 7.41 2.15
CA ALA A 163 -4.39 8.71 1.56
C ALA A 163 -5.48 9.72 1.87
N ALA A 164 -5.08 10.97 2.14
CA ALA A 164 -6.02 12.05 2.40
C ALA A 164 -5.61 13.36 1.70
N GLU A 165 -6.62 14.15 1.31
CA GLU A 165 -6.50 15.47 0.74
C GLU A 165 -7.00 16.52 1.73
N GLY A 166 -6.36 17.67 1.77
CA GLY A 166 -6.85 18.86 2.50
C GLY A 166 -6.12 19.20 3.78
N ASP A 167 -5.20 18.35 4.25
CA ASP A 167 -4.36 18.65 5.41
C ASP A 167 -3.43 19.86 5.12
N PRO A 168 -3.46 20.91 5.96
CA PRO A 168 -2.51 22.02 5.87
C PRO A 168 -1.05 21.58 5.98
N ASP A 169 -0.80 20.46 6.66
CA ASP A 169 0.51 19.84 6.77
C ASP A 169 0.84 18.84 5.64
N GLY A 170 -0.07 18.57 4.73
CA GLY A 170 0.14 17.83 3.49
C GLY A 170 1.05 18.56 2.49
N LEU A 171 1.65 17.88 1.54
CA LEU A 171 2.52 18.47 0.50
C LEU A 171 1.77 18.78 -0.78
N GLY A 172 0.84 17.92 -1.17
CA GLY A 172 0.18 17.99 -2.47
C GLY A 172 -1.33 17.81 -2.43
N GLY A 173 -1.84 16.99 -3.35
CA GLY A 173 -3.22 16.55 -3.37
C GLY A 173 -3.48 15.49 -2.32
N TYR A 174 -3.52 14.23 -2.73
CA TYR A 174 -3.48 13.12 -1.77
C TYR A 174 -2.07 12.95 -1.23
N ASP A 175 -1.95 12.92 0.08
CA ASP A 175 -0.76 12.49 0.80
C ASP A 175 -1.06 11.20 1.58
N ILE A 176 -0.06 10.36 1.76
CA ILE A 176 -0.16 9.11 2.51
C ILE A 176 0.04 9.37 4.00
N TYR A 177 -0.86 8.83 4.81
CA TYR A 177 -0.84 8.89 6.26
C TYR A 177 -0.79 7.50 6.86
N MET A 178 -0.21 7.41 8.05
CA MET A 178 -0.20 6.23 8.90
C MET A 178 -0.90 6.55 10.21
N THR A 179 -1.67 5.61 10.73
CA THR A 179 -2.24 5.65 12.07
C THR A 179 -2.22 4.27 12.70
N THR A 180 -2.53 4.18 13.98
CA THR A 180 -2.61 2.94 14.73
C THR A 180 -4.00 2.80 15.33
N TYR A 181 -4.59 1.62 15.24
CA TYR A 181 -5.84 1.29 15.88
C TYR A 181 -5.65 1.04 17.38
N ASP A 182 -6.43 1.72 18.20
CA ASP A 182 -6.47 1.54 19.64
C ASP A 182 -7.67 0.65 19.98
N GLU A 183 -7.40 -0.58 20.39
CA GLU A 183 -8.43 -1.56 20.75
C GLU A 183 -9.21 -1.17 22.02
N GLU A 184 -8.58 -0.47 22.98
CA GLU A 184 -9.22 -0.07 24.22
C GLU A 184 -10.25 1.05 23.98
N GLU A 185 -9.89 2.02 23.11
CA GLU A 185 -10.77 3.13 22.75
C GLU A 185 -11.66 2.82 21.53
N ASN A 186 -11.41 1.70 20.82
CA ASN A 186 -12.09 1.28 19.60
C ASN A 186 -12.08 2.39 18.52
N ARG A 187 -10.92 2.99 18.30
CA ARG A 187 -10.71 4.06 17.33
C ARG A 187 -9.27 4.12 16.84
N PHE A 188 -9.07 4.78 15.74
CA PHE A 188 -7.72 5.11 15.27
C PHE A 188 -7.16 6.32 16.03
N LEU A 189 -5.84 6.28 16.29
CA LEU A 189 -5.09 7.41 16.84
C LEU A 189 -4.96 8.52 15.80
N HIS A 190 -4.39 9.66 16.21
CA HIS A 190 -4.14 10.79 15.32
C HIS A 190 -3.22 10.37 14.16
N PRO A 191 -3.66 10.55 12.89
CA PRO A 191 -2.86 10.17 11.73
C PRO A 191 -1.60 11.02 11.58
N VAL A 192 -0.52 10.39 11.12
CA VAL A 192 0.77 11.03 10.88
C VAL A 192 1.12 10.95 9.40
N ASN A 193 1.43 12.08 8.77
CA ASN A 193 1.96 12.14 7.41
C ASN A 193 3.29 11.37 7.33
N ILE A 194 3.41 10.38 6.43
CA ILE A 194 4.62 9.54 6.35
C ILE A 194 5.83 10.28 5.76
N GLY A 195 5.61 11.39 5.09
CA GLY A 195 6.63 12.30 4.60
C GLY A 195 7.38 11.81 3.36
N LEU A 196 8.53 12.44 3.13
CA LEU A 196 9.41 12.11 2.02
C LEU A 196 10.11 10.76 2.23
N PRO A 197 10.37 10.00 1.16
CA PRO A 197 10.17 10.30 -0.25
C PRO A 197 8.78 9.91 -0.78
N PHE A 198 7.91 9.32 0.06
CA PHE A 198 6.62 8.81 -0.36
C PHE A 198 5.66 9.92 -0.76
N ASN A 199 5.52 10.95 0.08
CA ASN A 199 4.66 12.09 -0.23
C ASN A 199 5.41 13.16 -1.05
N SER A 200 4.67 13.84 -1.92
CA SER A 200 5.19 14.85 -2.84
C SER A 200 4.18 16.00 -3.04
N GLU A 201 4.44 16.89 -3.96
CA GLU A 201 3.50 17.96 -4.35
C GLU A 201 2.39 17.47 -5.29
N ALA A 202 2.43 16.22 -5.71
CA ALA A 202 1.43 15.57 -6.54
C ALA A 202 0.42 14.78 -5.71
N ASN A 203 -0.26 13.79 -6.29
CA ASN A 203 -1.07 12.84 -5.54
C ASN A 203 -0.24 11.59 -5.29
N ASP A 204 -0.14 11.22 -4.03
CA ASP A 204 0.57 10.03 -3.56
C ASP A 204 -0.42 9.16 -2.78
N TYR A 205 -0.54 7.89 -3.15
CA TYR A 205 -1.61 7.04 -2.62
C TYR A 205 -1.31 5.56 -2.71
N LEU A 206 -2.15 4.75 -2.09
CA LEU A 206 -2.10 3.29 -2.07
C LEU A 206 -0.74 2.76 -1.64
N TYR A 207 -0.39 3.04 -0.39
CA TYR A 207 0.80 2.50 0.26
C TYR A 207 0.48 1.13 0.87
N VAL A 208 1.16 0.10 0.40
CA VAL A 208 0.94 -1.28 0.81
C VAL A 208 2.28 -1.92 1.16
N ILE A 209 2.33 -2.67 2.25
CA ILE A 209 3.49 -3.49 2.64
C ILE A 209 3.06 -4.96 2.65
N ASP A 210 3.67 -5.75 1.81
CA ASP A 210 3.59 -7.20 1.84
C ASP A 210 4.71 -7.74 2.73
N GLU A 211 4.38 -8.06 3.98
CA GLU A 211 5.34 -8.54 4.97
C GLU A 211 5.90 -9.92 4.60
N TYR A 212 5.12 -10.76 3.89
CA TYR A 212 5.54 -12.08 3.45
C TYR A 212 6.59 -12.01 2.35
N ALA A 213 6.36 -11.19 1.35
CA ALA A 213 7.33 -10.96 0.29
C ALA A 213 8.46 -10.02 0.75
N ASN A 214 8.30 -9.31 1.87
CA ASN A 214 9.14 -8.20 2.31
C ASN A 214 9.33 -7.17 1.20
N LEU A 215 8.21 -6.74 0.62
CA LEU A 215 8.11 -5.75 -0.45
C LEU A 215 7.05 -4.72 -0.11
N GLY A 216 7.23 -3.50 -0.59
CA GLY A 216 6.24 -2.44 -0.47
C GLY A 216 5.95 -1.81 -1.82
N TRP A 217 4.75 -1.26 -1.95
CA TRP A 217 4.27 -0.55 -3.15
C TRP A 217 3.65 0.77 -2.76
N PHE A 218 3.78 1.76 -3.59
CA PHE A 218 2.93 2.95 -3.56
C PHE A 218 2.78 3.53 -4.96
N ALA A 219 1.70 4.24 -5.20
CA ALA A 219 1.42 4.92 -6.45
C ALA A 219 1.53 6.43 -6.30
N THR A 220 1.96 7.09 -7.37
CA THR A 220 2.07 8.55 -7.44
C THR A 220 1.88 9.04 -8.87
N ASP A 221 1.25 10.18 -9.04
CA ASP A 221 1.18 10.86 -10.35
C ASP A 221 2.25 11.96 -10.52
N ARG A 222 3.25 12.03 -9.59
CA ARG A 222 4.39 12.94 -9.70
C ARG A 222 5.12 12.76 -11.02
N ASN A 223 5.36 13.87 -11.73
CA ASN A 223 6.06 13.86 -13.01
C ASN A 223 5.42 12.98 -14.10
N GLN A 224 4.12 12.67 -13.99
CA GLN A 224 3.39 11.88 -14.96
C GLN A 224 2.42 12.75 -15.79
N GLU A 225 2.00 12.23 -16.94
CA GLU A 225 0.88 12.77 -17.69
C GLU A 225 -0.45 12.57 -16.94
N GLU A 226 -1.48 13.35 -17.25
CA GLU A 226 -2.75 13.43 -16.49
C GLU A 226 -3.42 12.06 -16.23
N ASP A 227 -3.35 11.15 -17.21
CA ASP A 227 -3.97 9.82 -17.13
C ASP A 227 -2.98 8.71 -16.70
N LYS A 228 -1.79 9.07 -16.26
CA LYS A 228 -0.74 8.12 -15.88
C LYS A 228 -0.40 8.19 -14.39
N VAL A 229 0.05 7.07 -13.88
CA VAL A 229 0.64 6.97 -12.54
C VAL A 229 1.89 6.12 -12.59
N CYS A 230 2.84 6.40 -11.73
CA CYS A 230 3.99 5.57 -11.48
C CYS A 230 3.76 4.76 -10.21
N ILE A 231 3.92 3.46 -10.30
CA ILE A 231 3.95 2.55 -9.14
C ILE A 231 5.41 2.26 -8.85
N TYR A 232 5.85 2.56 -7.64
CA TYR A 232 7.17 2.20 -7.15
C TYR A 232 7.09 0.96 -6.26
N VAL A 233 8.08 0.08 -6.41
CA VAL A 233 8.29 -1.07 -5.53
C VAL A 233 9.53 -0.82 -4.68
N PHE A 234 9.45 -1.07 -3.39
CA PHE A 234 10.54 -0.78 -2.45
C PHE A 234 10.72 -1.90 -1.43
N VAL A 235 11.87 -1.91 -0.78
CA VAL A 235 12.14 -2.79 0.36
C VAL A 235 11.71 -2.08 1.64
N PRO A 236 10.70 -2.61 2.38
CA PRO A 236 10.31 -2.06 3.67
C PRO A 236 11.45 -2.22 4.69
N SER A 237 11.56 -1.27 5.60
CA SER A 237 12.51 -1.33 6.72
C SER A 237 11.77 -1.48 8.03
N GLU A 238 12.20 -2.41 8.87
CA GLU A 238 11.67 -2.59 10.23
C GLU A 238 11.87 -1.36 11.11
N GLN A 239 12.93 -0.61 10.85
CA GLN A 239 13.25 0.62 11.56
C GLN A 239 13.32 1.78 10.61
N ARG A 240 12.71 2.91 10.99
CA ARG A 240 12.80 4.13 10.21
C ARG A 240 14.22 4.69 10.29
N VAL A 241 14.99 4.47 9.23
CA VAL A 241 16.30 5.11 9.02
C VAL A 241 16.10 6.37 8.19
N THR A 242 16.79 7.45 8.51
CA THR A 242 16.70 8.71 7.76
C THR A 242 18.03 9.04 7.08
N TYR A 243 17.94 9.77 5.95
CA TYR A 243 19.14 10.33 5.34
C TYR A 243 19.75 11.42 6.23
N SER A 244 21.08 11.40 6.37
CA SER A 244 21.82 12.41 7.14
C SER A 244 22.36 13.50 6.20
N ALA A 245 22.12 14.77 6.54
CA ALA A 245 22.72 15.90 5.84
C ALA A 245 24.25 15.99 5.99
N GLU A 246 24.85 15.18 6.88
CA GLU A 246 26.31 15.07 7.03
C GLU A 246 26.91 14.12 5.98
N ASP A 247 26.13 13.14 5.51
CA ASP A 247 26.59 12.08 4.58
C ASP A 247 26.27 12.40 3.10
N TYR A 248 25.26 13.25 2.85
CA TYR A 248 24.75 13.54 1.51
C TYR A 248 24.71 15.03 1.20
N THR A 249 24.98 15.38 -0.04
CA THR A 249 24.84 16.76 -0.53
C THR A 249 23.36 17.19 -0.63
N PRO A 250 23.06 18.49 -0.61
CA PRO A 250 21.69 18.99 -0.82
C PRO A 250 21.07 18.54 -2.14
N GLU A 251 21.88 18.34 -3.19
CA GLU A 251 21.44 17.85 -4.51
C GLU A 251 21.04 16.39 -4.45
N GLU A 252 21.85 15.52 -3.80
CA GLU A 252 21.53 14.11 -3.57
C GLU A 252 20.27 13.96 -2.74
N LEU A 253 20.14 14.71 -1.64
CA LEU A 253 18.92 14.70 -0.82
C LEU A 253 17.68 15.13 -1.61
N ASN A 254 17.81 16.09 -2.51
CA ASN A 254 16.72 16.48 -3.39
C ASN A 254 16.37 15.38 -4.39
N ASN A 255 17.37 14.70 -4.94
CA ASN A 255 17.16 13.59 -5.87
C ASN A 255 16.44 12.40 -5.19
N PHE A 256 16.82 12.07 -3.95
CA PHE A 256 16.12 11.06 -3.14
C PHE A 256 14.67 11.46 -2.84
N ALA A 257 14.44 12.72 -2.46
CA ALA A 257 13.09 13.24 -2.18
C ALA A 257 12.16 13.16 -3.40
N GLN A 258 12.71 13.41 -4.60
CA GLN A 258 11.97 13.38 -5.86
C GLN A 258 11.93 11.98 -6.51
N ILE A 259 12.68 11.01 -6.00
CA ILE A 259 12.92 9.70 -6.60
C ILE A 259 13.37 9.89 -8.06
N SER A 260 14.37 10.75 -8.28
CA SER A 260 14.85 11.11 -9.62
C SER A 260 15.44 9.91 -10.35
N SER A 261 16.03 8.97 -9.61
CA SER A 261 16.49 7.68 -10.09
C SER A 261 16.41 6.66 -8.96
N ILE A 262 15.76 5.53 -9.20
CA ILE A 262 15.69 4.45 -8.21
C ILE A 262 17.06 3.83 -7.93
N SER A 263 17.96 3.78 -8.95
CA SER A 263 19.30 3.22 -8.80
C SER A 263 20.16 3.98 -7.79
N ASP A 264 19.90 5.26 -7.56
CA ASP A 264 20.62 6.07 -6.58
C ASP A 264 20.33 5.63 -5.14
N THR A 265 19.26 4.85 -4.92
CA THR A 265 18.86 4.31 -3.61
C THR A 265 19.46 2.94 -3.31
N TRP A 266 20.18 2.33 -4.25
CA TRP A 266 20.76 0.99 -4.09
C TRP A 266 22.09 1.07 -3.35
N ASP A 267 22.08 0.79 -2.07
CA ASP A 267 23.25 0.81 -1.22
C ASP A 267 23.75 -0.59 -0.81
N ASP A 268 22.98 -1.64 -1.12
CA ASP A 268 23.30 -3.05 -0.86
C ASP A 268 22.83 -3.93 -2.03
N GLU A 269 23.80 -4.44 -2.81
CA GLU A 269 23.56 -5.26 -4.01
C GLU A 269 22.92 -6.62 -3.66
N GLU A 270 23.25 -7.18 -2.49
CA GLU A 270 22.68 -8.46 -2.04
C GLU A 270 21.21 -8.30 -1.68
N VAL A 271 20.87 -7.25 -0.93
CA VAL A 271 19.47 -6.88 -0.58
C VAL A 271 18.67 -6.61 -1.84
N TYR A 272 19.23 -5.85 -2.79
CA TYR A 272 18.60 -5.56 -4.08
C TYR A 272 18.30 -6.84 -4.87
N SER A 273 19.30 -7.71 -5.04
CA SER A 273 19.15 -8.96 -5.80
C SER A 273 18.10 -9.89 -5.17
N LEU A 274 18.09 -9.98 -3.85
CA LEU A 274 17.09 -10.77 -3.12
C LEU A 274 15.67 -10.20 -3.28
N ALA A 275 15.54 -8.87 -3.23
CA ALA A 275 14.25 -8.21 -3.38
C ALA A 275 13.68 -8.35 -4.80
N ILE A 276 14.53 -8.25 -5.83
CA ILE A 276 14.12 -8.53 -7.24
C ILE A 276 13.65 -9.97 -7.39
N HIS A 277 14.37 -10.95 -6.81
CA HIS A 277 13.94 -12.33 -6.85
C HIS A 277 12.56 -12.53 -6.21
N ARG A 278 12.30 -11.90 -5.04
CA ARG A 278 11.00 -11.94 -4.38
C ARG A 278 9.90 -11.33 -5.24
N LEU A 279 10.17 -10.18 -5.87
CA LEU A 279 9.23 -9.53 -6.78
C LEU A 279 8.86 -10.43 -7.97
N GLU A 280 9.83 -11.12 -8.55
CA GLU A 280 9.57 -12.07 -9.63
C GLU A 280 8.72 -13.26 -9.17
N GLU A 281 8.96 -13.77 -7.96
CA GLU A 281 8.17 -14.87 -7.39
C GLU A 281 6.70 -14.46 -7.16
N VAL A 282 6.47 -13.28 -6.59
CA VAL A 282 5.11 -12.75 -6.38
C VAL A 282 4.40 -12.54 -7.72
N ARG A 283 5.08 -11.99 -8.72
CA ARG A 283 4.53 -11.83 -10.08
C ARG A 283 4.17 -13.16 -10.76
N LYS A 284 4.95 -14.22 -10.53
CA LYS A 284 4.65 -15.55 -11.06
C LYS A 284 3.44 -16.22 -10.40
N GLN A 285 3.20 -15.92 -9.12
CA GLN A 285 2.08 -16.51 -8.37
C GLN A 285 0.74 -15.88 -8.72
N GLN A 286 0.75 -14.62 -9.15
CA GLN A 286 -0.45 -13.92 -9.61
C GLN A 286 -0.66 -14.14 -11.11
N LYS A 287 -1.20 -15.27 -11.49
CA LYS A 287 -1.85 -15.36 -12.79
C LYS A 287 -3.13 -14.52 -12.74
N PRO A 288 -3.39 -13.66 -13.75
CA PRO A 288 -4.69 -13.01 -13.89
C PRO A 288 -5.80 -14.07 -13.76
N ILE A 289 -6.86 -13.74 -13.06
CA ILE A 289 -8.01 -14.67 -12.87
C ILE A 289 -8.58 -15.09 -14.23
N ASP A 290 -8.46 -14.24 -15.26
CA ASP A 290 -8.81 -14.53 -16.65
C ASP A 290 -7.92 -15.59 -17.30
N GLU A 291 -6.73 -15.91 -16.73
CA GLU A 291 -5.82 -16.98 -17.16
C GLU A 291 -5.95 -18.26 -16.30
N ILE A 292 -6.81 -18.28 -15.27
CA ILE A 292 -7.24 -19.52 -14.62
C ILE A 292 -8.30 -20.18 -15.51
N ASP A 293 -7.88 -20.51 -16.73
CA ASP A 293 -8.77 -21.18 -17.70
C ASP A 293 -9.11 -22.63 -17.30
N ASP A 294 -8.40 -23.21 -16.35
CA ASP A 294 -8.61 -24.59 -15.89
C ASP A 294 -8.79 -24.63 -14.36
N ILE A 295 -10.05 -24.59 -13.93
CA ILE A 295 -10.44 -24.93 -12.56
C ILE A 295 -11.10 -26.31 -12.56
N ASP A 296 -10.90 -27.10 -11.52
CA ASP A 296 -11.64 -28.32 -11.28
C ASP A 296 -12.50 -28.16 -10.01
N PHE A 297 -13.68 -27.51 -10.17
CA PHE A 297 -14.58 -27.31 -9.05
C PHE A 297 -15.84 -28.16 -9.18
N VAL A 298 -15.88 -29.25 -8.40
CA VAL A 298 -17.01 -30.18 -8.40
C VAL A 298 -18.21 -29.53 -7.71
N ILE A 299 -19.30 -29.34 -8.45
CA ILE A 299 -20.59 -28.85 -7.94
C ILE A 299 -21.43 -29.99 -7.36
N ASN A 300 -21.58 -31.07 -8.13
CA ASN A 300 -22.27 -32.31 -7.74
C ASN A 300 -21.72 -33.50 -8.54
N ASP A 301 -22.34 -34.67 -8.41
CA ASP A 301 -21.88 -35.92 -9.05
C ASP A 301 -21.88 -35.84 -10.59
N ASP A 302 -22.67 -34.95 -11.19
CA ASP A 302 -22.86 -34.84 -12.64
C ASP A 302 -22.17 -33.59 -13.23
N ILE A 303 -21.80 -32.60 -12.39
CA ILE A 303 -21.34 -31.28 -12.85
C ILE A 303 -20.06 -30.88 -12.13
N THR A 304 -19.02 -30.67 -12.93
CA THR A 304 -17.77 -30.03 -12.52
C THR A 304 -17.57 -28.77 -13.37
N TYR A 305 -17.26 -27.66 -12.74
CA TYR A 305 -16.89 -26.45 -13.44
C TYR A 305 -15.40 -26.47 -13.75
N HIS A 306 -15.06 -26.19 -15.00
CA HIS A 306 -13.69 -26.13 -15.50
C HIS A 306 -13.23 -24.72 -15.78
N GLN A 307 -14.14 -23.74 -15.79
CA GLN A 307 -13.84 -22.33 -15.99
C GLN A 307 -14.57 -21.47 -14.97
N VAL A 308 -13.96 -20.38 -14.59
CA VAL A 308 -14.52 -19.39 -13.65
C VAL A 308 -15.84 -18.80 -14.19
N SER A 309 -15.95 -18.63 -15.52
CA SER A 309 -17.16 -18.16 -16.22
C SER A 309 -18.37 -19.10 -16.11
N GLU A 310 -18.20 -20.32 -15.65
CA GLU A 310 -19.28 -21.29 -15.49
C GLU A 310 -20.12 -21.04 -14.23
N PHE A 311 -19.61 -20.29 -13.23
CA PHE A 311 -20.42 -19.90 -12.07
C PHE A 311 -21.66 -19.13 -12.48
N LYS A 312 -22.82 -19.54 -11.99
CA LYS A 312 -24.13 -18.99 -12.37
C LYS A 312 -24.55 -17.81 -11.49
N GLN A 313 -23.92 -17.68 -10.34
CA GLN A 313 -24.19 -16.61 -9.39
C GLN A 313 -22.90 -15.78 -9.17
N PRO A 314 -22.93 -14.45 -9.40
CA PRO A 314 -21.77 -13.58 -9.19
C PRO A 314 -21.17 -13.67 -7.78
N GLU A 315 -22.05 -13.85 -6.78
CA GLU A 315 -21.63 -14.03 -5.38
C GLU A 315 -20.77 -15.30 -5.16
N ASN A 316 -20.99 -16.34 -5.97
CA ASN A 316 -20.19 -17.56 -5.88
C ASN A 316 -18.83 -17.42 -6.54
N LEU A 317 -18.67 -16.49 -7.46
CA LEU A 317 -17.37 -16.13 -7.99
C LEU A 317 -16.49 -15.51 -6.91
N LEU A 318 -17.01 -14.54 -6.15
CA LEU A 318 -16.29 -13.96 -5.01
C LEU A 318 -15.94 -15.01 -3.95
N ARG A 319 -16.90 -15.89 -3.61
CA ARG A 319 -16.65 -17.00 -2.68
C ARG A 319 -15.57 -17.95 -3.19
N PHE A 320 -15.52 -18.18 -4.50
CA PHE A 320 -14.49 -19.03 -5.09
C PHE A 320 -13.11 -18.37 -5.06
N GLN A 321 -13.04 -17.07 -5.25
CA GLN A 321 -11.81 -16.29 -5.07
C GLN A 321 -11.30 -16.38 -3.62
N GLN A 322 -12.18 -16.16 -2.65
CA GLN A 322 -11.87 -16.34 -1.22
C GLN A 322 -11.39 -17.77 -0.91
N LEU A 323 -12.07 -18.78 -1.47
CA LEU A 323 -11.69 -20.18 -1.31
C LEU A 323 -10.29 -20.44 -1.87
N THR A 324 -9.95 -19.87 -3.01
CA THR A 324 -8.64 -20.03 -3.64
C THR A 324 -7.57 -19.39 -2.76
N THR A 325 -7.81 -18.18 -2.25
CA THR A 325 -6.92 -17.48 -1.32
C THR A 325 -6.67 -18.32 -0.05
N LEU A 326 -7.73 -18.80 0.60
CA LEU A 326 -7.60 -19.63 1.79
C LEU A 326 -6.85 -20.96 1.53
N LYS A 327 -7.05 -21.58 0.38
CA LYS A 327 -6.31 -22.79 -0.02
C LYS A 327 -4.83 -22.53 -0.26
N ASN A 328 -4.51 -21.41 -0.89
CA ASN A 328 -3.13 -20.99 -1.09
C ASN A 328 -2.44 -20.75 0.25
N ARG A 329 -3.08 -19.98 1.14
CA ARG A 329 -2.60 -19.76 2.52
C ARG A 329 -2.34 -21.09 3.25
N GLN A 330 -3.30 -22.01 3.19
CA GLN A 330 -3.14 -23.33 3.81
C GLN A 330 -1.93 -24.10 3.25
N THR A 331 -1.69 -24.01 1.95
CA THR A 331 -0.56 -24.67 1.29
C THR A 331 0.77 -24.05 1.72
N MET A 332 0.87 -22.73 1.75
CA MET A 332 2.07 -22.01 2.20
C MET A 332 2.38 -22.28 3.67
N LEU A 333 1.37 -22.18 4.52
CA LEU A 333 1.54 -22.46 5.95
C LEU A 333 2.00 -23.89 6.22
N LYS A 334 1.52 -24.87 5.44
CA LYS A 334 2.04 -26.24 5.50
C LYS A 334 3.51 -26.30 5.12
N GLN A 335 3.91 -25.63 4.04
CA GLN A 335 5.32 -25.61 3.61
C GLN A 335 6.22 -24.93 4.65
N MET A 336 5.78 -23.83 5.24
CA MET A 336 6.50 -23.14 6.32
C MET A 336 6.63 -24.06 7.55
N LEU A 337 5.53 -24.70 7.94
CA LEU A 337 5.52 -25.61 9.09
C LEU A 337 6.45 -26.81 8.87
N ASP A 338 6.48 -27.36 7.66
CA ASP A 338 7.38 -28.47 7.34
C ASP A 338 8.85 -28.03 7.40
N LYS A 339 9.20 -26.85 6.89
CA LYS A 339 10.55 -26.26 7.05
C LYS A 339 10.90 -26.02 8.51
N THR A 340 9.97 -25.46 9.29
CA THR A 340 10.18 -25.22 10.73
C THR A 340 10.41 -26.52 11.48
N ARG A 341 9.69 -27.59 11.13
CA ARG A 341 9.88 -28.94 11.70
C ARG A 341 11.24 -29.54 11.34
N GLU A 342 11.72 -29.33 10.11
CA GLU A 342 13.07 -29.75 9.70
C GLU A 342 14.16 -29.06 10.53
N ILE A 343 14.04 -27.75 10.75
CA ILE A 343 14.96 -26.99 11.60
C ILE A 343 14.85 -27.43 13.05
N TYR A 344 13.63 -27.62 13.56
CA TYR A 344 13.38 -28.12 14.92
C TYR A 344 14.05 -29.47 15.16
N ALA A 345 14.03 -30.37 14.18
CA ALA A 345 14.61 -31.72 14.30
C ALA A 345 16.12 -31.69 14.60
N VAL A 346 16.84 -30.69 14.07
CA VAL A 346 18.31 -30.57 14.23
C VAL A 346 18.72 -29.50 15.26
N ALA A 347 17.76 -28.73 15.80
CA ALA A 347 18.00 -27.63 16.74
C ALA A 347 18.44 -28.14 18.13
N ASN A 348 19.12 -27.30 18.90
CA ASN A 348 19.43 -27.55 20.31
C ASN A 348 18.19 -27.38 21.22
N ALA A 349 18.27 -27.77 22.47
CA ALA A 349 17.13 -27.77 23.39
C ALA A 349 16.48 -26.41 23.59
N ALA A 350 17.27 -25.32 23.69
CA ALA A 350 16.73 -23.97 23.89
C ALA A 350 15.98 -23.46 22.63
N ALA A 351 16.53 -23.70 21.44
CA ALA A 351 15.88 -23.33 20.18
C ALA A 351 14.59 -24.15 19.95
N ARG A 352 14.58 -25.44 20.34
CA ARG A 352 13.38 -26.27 20.28
C ARG A 352 12.25 -25.75 21.16
N GLU A 353 12.57 -25.30 22.35
CA GLU A 353 11.58 -24.76 23.30
C GLU A 353 10.92 -23.50 22.70
N GLN A 354 11.68 -22.63 22.08
CA GLN A 354 11.19 -21.42 21.40
C GLN A 354 10.33 -21.73 20.16
N MET A 355 10.73 -22.74 19.35
CA MET A 355 10.00 -23.10 18.12
C MET A 355 8.77 -23.98 18.37
N ALA A 356 8.63 -24.59 19.56
CA ALA A 356 7.52 -25.51 19.84
C ALA A 356 6.16 -24.81 19.80
N ASP A 357 6.07 -23.61 20.34
CA ASP A 357 4.85 -22.81 20.38
C ASP A 357 4.46 -22.34 18.96
N ASP A 358 5.43 -21.94 18.15
CA ASP A 358 5.20 -21.54 16.74
C ASP A 358 4.66 -22.71 15.91
N ILE A 359 5.21 -23.92 16.11
CA ILE A 359 4.74 -25.13 15.44
C ILE A 359 3.29 -25.45 15.84
N LEU A 360 2.97 -25.39 17.14
CA LEU A 360 1.62 -25.67 17.63
C LEU A 360 0.61 -24.64 17.12
N THR A 361 1.00 -23.38 17.09
CA THR A 361 0.17 -22.28 16.55
C THR A 361 -0.09 -22.49 15.07
N GLY A 362 0.94 -22.79 14.28
CA GLY A 362 0.80 -23.08 12.85
C GLY A 362 -0.09 -24.31 12.57
N GLU A 363 0.00 -25.38 13.39
CA GLU A 363 -0.88 -26.54 13.27
C GLU A 363 -2.35 -26.19 13.55
N GLN A 364 -2.61 -25.36 14.56
CA GLN A 364 -3.96 -24.90 14.88
C GLN A 364 -4.54 -24.03 13.76
N GLU A 365 -3.73 -23.15 13.20
CA GLU A 365 -4.14 -22.30 12.09
C GLU A 365 -4.48 -23.12 10.83
N ILE A 366 -3.67 -24.13 10.49
CA ILE A 366 -3.97 -25.05 9.38
C ILE A 366 -5.31 -25.75 9.59
N LEU A 367 -5.63 -26.18 10.83
CA LEU A 367 -6.91 -26.81 11.13
C LEU A 367 -8.09 -25.85 10.96
N MET A 368 -7.94 -24.59 11.38
CA MET A 368 -8.96 -23.55 11.19
C MET A 368 -9.18 -23.26 9.69
N LEU A 369 -8.11 -23.06 8.94
CA LEU A 369 -8.17 -22.84 7.49
C LEU A 369 -8.83 -24.02 6.76
N HIS A 370 -8.54 -25.24 7.18
CA HIS A 370 -9.20 -26.43 6.62
C HIS A 370 -10.71 -26.45 6.88
N HIS A 371 -11.13 -26.04 8.06
CA HIS A 371 -12.55 -25.95 8.39
C HIS A 371 -13.24 -24.87 7.56
N GLU A 372 -12.62 -23.71 7.42
CA GLU A 372 -13.18 -22.60 6.66
C GLU A 372 -13.25 -22.87 5.16
N THR A 373 -12.19 -23.42 4.56
CA THR A 373 -12.20 -23.83 3.16
C THR A 373 -13.32 -24.83 2.87
N HIS A 374 -13.51 -25.83 3.75
CA HIS A 374 -14.57 -26.82 3.59
C HIS A 374 -15.98 -26.20 3.72
N LYS A 375 -16.16 -25.27 4.67
CA LYS A 375 -17.42 -24.53 4.86
C LYS A 375 -17.76 -23.72 3.61
N LEU A 376 -16.77 -23.04 3.06
CA LEU A 376 -16.92 -22.17 1.87
C LEU A 376 -17.21 -23.00 0.60
N GLU A 377 -16.46 -24.08 0.36
CA GLU A 377 -16.76 -25.02 -0.73
C GLU A 377 -18.19 -25.54 -0.68
N LYS A 378 -18.64 -25.97 0.51
CA LYS A 378 -20.01 -26.45 0.69
C LYS A 378 -21.05 -25.38 0.41
N ALA A 379 -20.78 -24.13 0.78
CA ALA A 379 -21.67 -23.01 0.52
C ALA A 379 -21.80 -22.73 -0.97
N ILE A 380 -20.69 -22.70 -1.71
CA ILE A 380 -20.67 -22.50 -3.16
C ILE A 380 -21.46 -23.62 -3.85
N ARG A 381 -21.16 -24.89 -3.54
CA ARG A 381 -21.85 -26.05 -4.12
C ARG A 381 -23.35 -26.02 -3.87
N ASN A 382 -23.78 -25.70 -2.65
CA ASN A 382 -25.20 -25.62 -2.30
C ASN A 382 -25.92 -24.49 -3.08
N ALA A 383 -25.27 -23.33 -3.21
CA ALA A 383 -25.85 -22.21 -3.91
C ALA A 383 -25.97 -22.49 -5.42
N GLU A 384 -24.93 -23.03 -6.06
CA GLU A 384 -24.97 -23.43 -7.48
C GLU A 384 -26.00 -24.54 -7.73
N ASN A 385 -26.04 -25.59 -6.91
CA ASN A 385 -27.05 -26.65 -7.01
C ASN A 385 -28.47 -26.13 -6.89
N SER A 386 -28.72 -25.20 -5.96
CA SER A 386 -30.05 -24.59 -5.80
C SER A 386 -30.45 -23.76 -7.03
N PHE A 387 -29.52 -23.11 -7.70
CA PHE A 387 -29.77 -22.38 -8.93
C PHE A 387 -30.04 -23.31 -10.09
N LEU A 388 -29.27 -24.37 -10.25
CA LEU A 388 -29.41 -25.37 -11.30
C LEU A 388 -30.75 -26.13 -11.21
N THR A 389 -31.19 -26.48 -9.98
CA THR A 389 -32.45 -27.19 -9.73
C THR A 389 -33.68 -26.31 -9.97
N LYS A 390 -33.60 -25.01 -9.79
CA LYS A 390 -34.74 -24.10 -10.05
C LYS A 390 -34.98 -23.83 -11.55
N LYS A 391 -34.04 -24.20 -12.42
CA LYS A 391 -34.13 -24.01 -13.87
C LYS A 391 -34.59 -25.30 -14.61
N GLN A 392 -34.71 -26.42 -13.93
CA GLN A 392 -35.39 -27.64 -14.41
C GLN A 392 -36.86 -27.61 -13.99
#